data_9a6ffe907972beca599329c0eb001275
#
_entry.id   9a6ffe907972beca599329c0eb001275
#
_cell.length_a   1.000
_cell.length_b   1.000
_cell.length_c   1.000
_cell.angle_alpha   90.00
_cell.angle_beta   90.00
_cell.angle_gamma   90.00
#
_symmetry.space_group_name_H-M   'P 1'
#
loop_
_entity.id
_entity.type
_entity.pdbx_description
1 polymer ?
#
loop_
_entity_poly.entity_id
_entity_poly.type
_entity_poly.pdbx_seq_one_letter_code
_entity_poly.pdbx_strand_id
1 'polypeptide(L)'
;MRYGRPAIGDVIAQMAADGITEVLLFPQYPHYAMSSWETVVVKVYAEAARRAPGMRIACVQPFYQDADYIEALHTVSAPYLAQPHDYVLFSYHGIPVRHLRKGDSSKAHCTLVPDCCATCSPLHATCYKAQCLATTRALVARAKLAPEKYSVSFQSRLAGEPWLSPFTDHELERLPKEGRKRLLILCPAFVADCLETIEEISGEGKEMFLEAGGESFTQIPCLNDHPSYIKFLAGRVRRWLEHGTV
;
A
#
# COMPACT_ATOMS: atom_id res chain seq x y z
N MET A 1 -14.76 -10.29 -5.30
CA MET A 1 -14.35 -9.45 -4.15
C MET A 1 -14.35 -10.27 -2.87
N ARG A 2 -13.53 -9.90 -1.86
CA ARG A 2 -13.51 -10.58 -0.55
C ARG A 2 -14.88 -10.41 0.15
N TYR A 3 -15.39 -9.20 0.05
CA TYR A 3 -16.74 -8.80 0.47
C TYR A 3 -17.46 -8.17 -0.72
N GLY A 4 -18.75 -8.31 -0.83
CA GLY A 4 -19.55 -7.76 -1.92
C GLY A 4 -19.53 -8.59 -3.22
N ARG A 5 -19.95 -7.99 -4.31
CA ARG A 5 -20.11 -8.63 -5.64
C ARG A 5 -19.21 -7.98 -6.68
N PRO A 6 -18.70 -8.75 -7.67
CA PRO A 6 -18.79 -10.22 -7.79
C PRO A 6 -18.01 -10.93 -6.69
N ALA A 7 -18.58 -11.96 -6.09
CA ALA A 7 -17.93 -12.75 -5.05
C ALA A 7 -16.81 -13.64 -5.64
N ILE A 8 -15.70 -13.80 -4.92
CA ILE A 8 -14.55 -14.62 -5.37
C ILE A 8 -14.99 -16.02 -5.80
N GLY A 9 -15.82 -16.68 -4.99
CA GLY A 9 -16.25 -18.04 -5.29
C GLY A 9 -17.09 -18.16 -6.56
N ASP A 10 -17.92 -17.19 -6.86
CA ASP A 10 -18.77 -17.19 -8.05
C ASP A 10 -17.93 -16.96 -9.31
N VAL A 11 -16.93 -16.07 -9.25
CA VAL A 11 -15.99 -15.85 -10.35
C VAL A 11 -15.15 -17.10 -10.64
N ILE A 12 -14.64 -17.79 -9.62
CA ILE A 12 -13.90 -19.04 -9.78
C ILE A 12 -14.77 -20.13 -10.40
N ALA A 13 -16.02 -20.26 -9.94
CA ALA A 13 -16.94 -21.22 -10.53
C ALA A 13 -17.24 -20.94 -12.00
N GLN A 14 -17.41 -19.65 -12.36
CA GLN A 14 -17.61 -19.25 -13.76
C GLN A 14 -16.37 -19.55 -14.61
N MET A 15 -15.16 -19.18 -14.15
CA MET A 15 -13.92 -19.49 -14.85
C MET A 15 -13.76 -21.01 -15.11
N ALA A 16 -14.10 -21.84 -14.12
CA ALA A 16 -14.06 -23.29 -14.28
C ALA A 16 -15.10 -23.79 -15.31
N ALA A 17 -16.31 -23.25 -15.30
CA ALA A 17 -17.34 -23.57 -16.30
C ALA A 17 -16.94 -23.15 -17.72
N ASP A 18 -16.18 -22.06 -17.84
CA ASP A 18 -15.62 -21.58 -19.11
C ASP A 18 -14.36 -22.38 -19.56
N GLY A 19 -13.98 -23.43 -18.82
CA GLY A 19 -12.84 -24.30 -19.14
C GLY A 19 -11.47 -23.69 -18.80
N ILE A 20 -11.41 -22.63 -18.02
CA ILE A 20 -10.15 -22.01 -17.59
C ILE A 20 -9.48 -22.87 -16.53
N THR A 21 -8.26 -23.33 -16.82
CA THR A 21 -7.47 -24.21 -15.94
C THR A 21 -6.29 -23.53 -15.27
N GLU A 22 -5.90 -22.33 -15.73
CA GLU A 22 -4.82 -21.52 -15.16
C GLU A 22 -5.26 -20.10 -14.93
N VAL A 23 -4.94 -19.56 -13.75
CA VAL A 23 -5.32 -18.21 -13.35
C VAL A 23 -4.12 -17.51 -12.72
N LEU A 24 -3.88 -16.26 -13.14
CA LEU A 24 -3.00 -15.36 -12.42
C LEU A 24 -3.82 -14.54 -11.41
N LEU A 25 -3.61 -14.80 -10.13
CA LEU A 25 -4.14 -13.99 -9.05
C LEU A 25 -3.21 -12.78 -8.82
N PHE A 26 -3.73 -11.58 -9.07
CA PHE A 26 -2.99 -10.35 -8.89
C PHE A 26 -3.71 -9.46 -7.85
N PRO A 27 -3.46 -9.68 -6.53
CA PRO A 27 -4.03 -8.83 -5.49
C PRO A 27 -3.50 -7.40 -5.63
N GLN A 28 -4.39 -6.42 -5.69
CA GLN A 28 -4.04 -5.01 -5.85
C GLN A 28 -3.66 -4.35 -4.51
N TYR A 29 -2.87 -5.07 -3.71
CA TYR A 29 -2.28 -4.62 -2.46
C TYR A 29 -0.76 -4.69 -2.59
N PRO A 30 -0.05 -3.54 -2.69
CA PRO A 30 1.40 -3.53 -2.83
C PRO A 30 2.12 -4.16 -1.64
N HIS A 31 1.52 -4.04 -0.44
CA HIS A 31 2.10 -4.45 0.84
C HIS A 31 1.36 -5.66 1.40
N TYR A 32 2.11 -6.56 2.04
CA TYR A 32 1.52 -7.66 2.79
C TYR A 32 0.81 -7.14 4.05
N ALA A 33 -0.44 -7.53 4.22
CA ALA A 33 -1.14 -7.46 5.50
C ALA A 33 -2.10 -8.65 5.61
N MET A 34 -2.22 -9.22 6.81
CA MET A 34 -3.18 -10.31 7.07
C MET A 34 -4.62 -9.90 6.79
N SER A 35 -4.94 -8.62 7.03
CA SER A 35 -6.29 -8.07 6.84
C SER A 35 -6.64 -7.70 5.40
N SER A 36 -5.66 -7.60 4.50
CA SER A 36 -5.87 -7.26 3.08
C SER A 36 -5.37 -8.36 2.15
N TRP A 37 -4.07 -8.38 1.84
CA TRP A 37 -3.48 -9.32 0.88
C TRP A 37 -3.74 -10.78 1.24
N GLU A 38 -3.37 -11.19 2.47
CA GLU A 38 -3.45 -12.60 2.88
C GLU A 38 -4.89 -13.12 2.91
N THR A 39 -5.83 -12.37 3.49
CA THR A 39 -7.23 -12.81 3.58
C THR A 39 -7.88 -13.00 2.20
N VAL A 40 -7.47 -12.20 1.19
CA VAL A 40 -7.92 -12.35 -0.20
C VAL A 40 -7.33 -13.60 -0.82
N VAL A 41 -6.03 -13.80 -0.70
CA VAL A 41 -5.29 -14.94 -1.25
C VAL A 41 -5.82 -16.26 -0.67
N VAL A 42 -5.91 -16.34 0.66
CA VAL A 42 -6.47 -17.54 1.34
C VAL A 42 -7.89 -17.83 0.86
N LYS A 43 -8.73 -16.80 0.70
CA LYS A 43 -10.10 -16.99 0.21
C LYS A 43 -10.13 -17.52 -1.22
N VAL A 44 -9.26 -17.01 -2.11
CA VAL A 44 -9.18 -17.49 -3.50
C VAL A 44 -8.80 -18.95 -3.54
N TYR A 45 -7.72 -19.35 -2.84
CA TYR A 45 -7.29 -20.74 -2.81
C TYR A 45 -8.35 -21.68 -2.20
N ALA A 46 -9.02 -21.26 -1.12
CA ALA A 46 -10.09 -22.07 -0.51
C ALA A 46 -11.28 -22.26 -1.46
N GLU A 47 -11.69 -21.22 -2.18
CA GLU A 47 -12.77 -21.32 -3.16
C GLU A 47 -12.36 -22.16 -4.39
N ALA A 48 -11.13 -22.01 -4.86
CA ALA A 48 -10.61 -22.81 -5.97
C ALA A 48 -10.56 -24.31 -5.60
N ALA A 49 -10.01 -24.65 -4.44
CA ALA A 49 -10.00 -26.03 -3.95
C ALA A 49 -11.39 -26.66 -3.88
N ARG A 50 -12.41 -25.85 -3.52
CA ARG A 50 -13.79 -26.34 -3.39
C ARG A 50 -14.56 -26.41 -4.71
N ARG A 51 -14.37 -25.43 -5.62
CA ARG A 51 -15.19 -25.23 -6.81
C ARG A 51 -14.52 -25.62 -8.13
N ALA A 52 -13.18 -25.63 -8.14
CA ALA A 52 -12.36 -25.90 -9.32
C ALA A 52 -11.06 -26.61 -8.91
N PRO A 53 -11.10 -27.85 -8.38
CA PRO A 53 -9.95 -28.52 -7.76
C PRO A 53 -8.77 -28.77 -8.71
N GLY A 54 -8.99 -28.69 -10.03
CA GLY A 54 -7.92 -28.80 -11.04
C GLY A 54 -7.32 -27.45 -11.49
N MET A 55 -7.84 -26.33 -10.99
CA MET A 55 -7.37 -25.00 -11.41
C MET A 55 -6.01 -24.67 -10.77
N ARG A 56 -5.04 -24.34 -11.60
CA ARG A 56 -3.72 -23.84 -11.16
C ARG A 56 -3.78 -22.33 -10.95
N ILE A 57 -3.30 -21.86 -9.80
CA ILE A 57 -3.27 -20.44 -9.46
C ILE A 57 -1.84 -20.01 -9.21
N ALA A 58 -1.32 -19.13 -10.06
CA ALA A 58 -0.13 -18.33 -9.78
C ALA A 58 -0.55 -17.07 -9.03
N CYS A 59 0.18 -16.68 -7.98
CA CYS A 59 -0.18 -15.52 -7.17
C CYS A 59 0.97 -14.51 -7.13
N VAL A 60 0.69 -13.29 -7.60
CA VAL A 60 1.63 -12.18 -7.48
C VAL A 60 1.83 -11.85 -6.01
N GLN A 61 3.10 -11.88 -5.58
CA GLN A 61 3.49 -11.53 -4.21
C GLN A 61 3.41 -10.01 -4.00
N PRO A 62 3.45 -9.52 -2.75
CA PRO A 62 3.53 -8.10 -2.46
C PRO A 62 4.67 -7.43 -3.24
N PHE A 63 4.35 -6.38 -3.98
CA PHE A 63 5.25 -5.75 -4.95
C PHE A 63 5.78 -4.37 -4.51
N TYR A 64 5.81 -4.15 -3.21
CA TYR A 64 6.15 -2.89 -2.52
C TYR A 64 7.52 -2.30 -2.87
N GLN A 65 8.46 -3.09 -3.40
CA GLN A 65 9.79 -2.66 -3.85
C GLN A 65 10.05 -2.93 -5.34
N ASP A 66 9.03 -3.38 -6.07
CA ASP A 66 9.19 -3.63 -7.49
C ASP A 66 9.61 -2.33 -8.20
N ALA A 67 10.68 -2.41 -9.01
CA ALA A 67 11.26 -1.24 -9.66
C ALA A 67 10.26 -0.53 -10.58
N ASP A 68 9.44 -1.31 -11.32
CA ASP A 68 8.44 -0.75 -12.23
C ASP A 68 7.27 -0.12 -11.46
N TYR A 69 6.91 -0.68 -10.30
CA TYR A 69 5.91 -0.09 -9.39
C TYR A 69 6.42 1.23 -8.78
N ILE A 70 7.66 1.26 -8.30
CA ILE A 70 8.29 2.48 -7.78
C ILE A 70 8.41 3.55 -8.88
N GLU A 71 8.75 3.14 -10.10
CA GLU A 71 8.80 4.06 -11.26
C GLU A 71 7.41 4.61 -11.60
N ALA A 72 6.36 3.79 -11.50
CA ALA A 72 4.99 4.26 -11.68
C ALA A 72 4.60 5.30 -10.62
N LEU A 73 4.88 5.04 -9.33
CA LEU A 73 4.67 6.01 -8.25
C LEU A 73 5.45 7.30 -8.49
N HIS A 74 6.72 7.20 -8.88
CA HIS A 74 7.55 8.36 -9.20
C HIS A 74 6.97 9.17 -10.39
N THR A 75 6.56 8.49 -11.45
CA THR A 75 6.01 9.14 -12.65
C THR A 75 4.76 9.96 -12.33
N VAL A 76 3.86 9.41 -11.50
CA VAL A 76 2.66 10.12 -11.05
C VAL A 76 2.99 11.29 -10.11
N SER A 77 3.95 11.11 -9.22
CA SER A 77 4.28 12.14 -8.21
C SER A 77 5.22 13.23 -8.73
N ALA A 78 6.05 12.97 -9.75
CA ALA A 78 7.06 13.91 -10.24
C ALA A 78 6.53 15.31 -10.62
N PRO A 79 5.38 15.48 -11.29
CA PRO A 79 4.84 16.79 -11.61
C PRO A 79 4.48 17.61 -10.36
N TYR A 80 4.06 16.96 -9.28
CA TYR A 80 3.73 17.59 -8.01
C TYR A 80 5.00 17.93 -7.23
N LEU A 81 5.96 17.01 -7.19
CA LEU A 81 7.26 17.22 -6.52
C LEU A 81 8.08 18.35 -7.15
N ALA A 82 7.84 18.66 -8.43
CA ALA A 82 8.47 19.79 -9.10
C ALA A 82 7.87 21.14 -8.72
N GLN A 83 6.71 21.18 -8.06
CA GLN A 83 6.07 22.40 -7.62
C GLN A 83 6.62 22.85 -6.26
N PRO A 84 6.52 24.16 -5.91
CA PRO A 84 6.94 24.65 -4.60
C PRO A 84 6.18 23.96 -3.48
N HIS A 85 6.89 23.25 -2.59
CA HIS A 85 6.36 22.61 -1.40
C HIS A 85 7.39 22.65 -0.26
N ASP A 86 6.94 22.55 0.97
CA ASP A 86 7.82 22.50 2.14
C ASP A 86 8.11 21.08 2.59
N TYR A 87 7.13 20.20 2.44
CA TYR A 87 7.19 18.85 3.00
C TYR A 87 6.37 17.82 2.20
N VAL A 88 6.78 16.55 2.26
CA VAL A 88 6.07 15.41 1.68
C VAL A 88 5.70 14.43 2.80
N LEU A 89 4.42 14.14 2.99
CA LEU A 89 3.93 13.16 3.95
C LEU A 89 3.52 11.88 3.20
N PHE A 90 4.15 10.76 3.56
CA PHE A 90 3.74 9.44 3.08
C PHE A 90 2.74 8.85 4.07
N SER A 91 1.46 8.84 3.70
CA SER A 91 0.39 8.28 4.54
C SER A 91 0.02 6.89 4.08
N TYR A 92 0.11 5.91 4.97
CA TYR A 92 -0.28 4.52 4.74
C TYR A 92 -1.51 4.19 5.57
N HIS A 93 -2.36 3.27 5.10
CA HIS A 93 -3.42 2.77 5.96
C HIS A 93 -2.83 2.13 7.21
N GLY A 94 -3.27 2.54 8.39
CA GLY A 94 -2.86 1.95 9.65
C GLY A 94 -3.34 0.50 9.79
N ILE A 95 -2.64 -0.28 10.60
CA ILE A 95 -3.12 -1.59 11.06
C ILE A 95 -2.87 -1.72 12.57
N PRO A 96 -3.67 -2.52 13.28
CA PRO A 96 -3.41 -2.81 14.69
C PRO A 96 -2.02 -3.41 14.91
N VAL A 97 -1.31 -2.93 15.93
CA VAL A 97 0.05 -3.44 16.27
C VAL A 97 0.04 -4.95 16.52
N ARG A 98 -1.07 -5.50 17.04
CA ARG A 98 -1.21 -6.96 17.22
C ARG A 98 -1.10 -7.75 15.91
N HIS A 99 -1.45 -7.15 14.75
CA HIS A 99 -1.31 -7.80 13.44
C HIS A 99 0.17 -7.97 13.07
N LEU A 100 1.02 -6.96 13.36
CA LEU A 100 2.47 -7.08 13.16
C LEU A 100 3.06 -8.19 14.02
N ARG A 101 2.72 -8.20 15.32
CA ARG A 101 3.20 -9.23 16.24
C ARG A 101 2.76 -10.64 15.85
N LYS A 102 1.53 -10.76 15.34
CA LYS A 102 1.00 -12.04 14.85
C LYS A 102 1.71 -12.50 13.58
N GLY A 103 2.09 -11.57 12.69
CA GLY A 103 2.84 -11.84 11.47
C GLY A 103 4.33 -12.18 11.70
N ASP A 104 4.87 -11.88 12.89
CA ASP A 104 6.24 -12.23 13.26
C ASP A 104 6.34 -13.70 13.67
N SER A 105 6.85 -14.53 12.77
CA SER A 105 7.01 -15.97 13.00
C SER A 105 8.02 -16.28 14.12
N SER A 106 8.99 -15.39 14.37
CA SER A 106 9.97 -15.55 15.44
C SER A 106 9.41 -15.22 16.81
N LYS A 107 8.35 -14.40 16.90
CA LYS A 107 7.75 -13.83 18.13
C LYS A 107 8.75 -13.06 19.01
N ALA A 108 9.91 -12.71 18.46
CA ALA A 108 11.02 -12.11 19.17
C ALA A 108 11.59 -10.85 18.50
N HIS A 109 11.06 -10.44 17.35
CA HIS A 109 11.60 -9.35 16.55
C HIS A 109 10.67 -8.13 16.52
N CYS A 110 9.46 -8.29 16.02
CA CYS A 110 8.56 -7.17 15.74
C CYS A 110 8.12 -6.46 17.02
N THR A 111 8.37 -5.15 17.11
CA THR A 111 8.11 -4.27 18.27
C THR A 111 8.90 -4.60 19.54
N LEU A 112 9.72 -5.63 19.55
CA LEU A 112 10.55 -6.05 20.68
C LEU A 112 12.02 -5.62 20.51
N VAL A 113 12.49 -5.55 19.27
CA VAL A 113 13.82 -5.05 18.93
C VAL A 113 13.69 -3.56 18.56
N PRO A 114 14.49 -2.66 19.15
CA PRO A 114 14.55 -1.27 18.71
C PRO A 114 14.83 -1.21 17.20
N ASP A 115 14.13 -0.31 16.51
CA ASP A 115 14.30 -0.09 15.08
C ASP A 115 14.21 -1.35 14.21
N CYS A 116 13.36 -2.31 14.60
CA CYS A 116 13.21 -3.60 13.94
C CYS A 116 12.98 -3.53 12.41
N CYS A 117 12.59 -2.38 11.89
CA CYS A 117 12.42 -2.12 10.46
C CYS A 117 13.63 -1.45 9.80
N ALA A 118 14.68 -1.09 10.54
CA ALA A 118 15.86 -0.38 10.03
C ALA A 118 16.86 -1.32 9.36
N THR A 119 17.03 -2.52 9.90
CA THR A 119 17.96 -3.54 9.37
C THR A 119 17.21 -4.57 8.55
N CYS A 120 17.81 -5.05 7.46
CA CYS A 120 17.22 -6.10 6.62
C CYS A 120 16.98 -7.38 7.45
N SER A 121 15.77 -7.94 7.33
CA SER A 121 15.38 -9.17 8.02
C SER A 121 14.47 -10.01 7.14
N PRO A 122 14.62 -11.35 7.11
CA PRO A 122 13.65 -12.23 6.44
C PRO A 122 12.20 -12.05 6.92
N LEU A 123 12.02 -11.60 8.16
CA LEU A 123 10.70 -11.32 8.76
C LEU A 123 9.98 -10.15 8.08
N HIS A 124 10.69 -9.32 7.33
CA HIS A 124 10.08 -8.22 6.56
C HIS A 124 9.18 -8.71 5.42
N ALA A 125 9.33 -9.96 4.98
CA ALA A 125 8.46 -10.58 3.97
C ALA A 125 6.97 -10.58 4.41
N THR A 126 6.69 -10.60 5.70
CA THR A 126 5.35 -10.56 6.29
C THR A 126 5.12 -9.36 7.22
N CYS A 127 5.98 -8.35 7.18
CA CYS A 127 5.88 -7.16 8.02
C CYS A 127 5.39 -5.95 7.22
N TYR A 128 4.12 -5.59 7.38
CA TYR A 128 3.49 -4.44 6.71
C TYR A 128 4.28 -3.14 6.90
N LYS A 129 4.63 -2.80 8.15
CA LYS A 129 5.38 -1.57 8.46
C LYS A 129 6.73 -1.51 7.74
N ALA A 130 7.48 -2.62 7.75
CA ALA A 130 8.78 -2.68 7.07
C ALA A 130 8.63 -2.48 5.56
N GLN A 131 7.57 -3.04 4.96
CA GLN A 131 7.28 -2.89 3.54
C GLN A 131 6.85 -1.46 3.18
N CYS A 132 6.01 -0.81 3.98
CA CYS A 132 5.67 0.62 3.81
C CYS A 132 6.93 1.50 3.84
N LEU A 133 7.80 1.30 4.83
CA LEU A 133 9.07 2.02 4.92
C LEU A 133 10.01 1.72 3.75
N ALA A 134 9.99 0.50 3.22
CA ALA A 134 10.78 0.13 2.06
C ALA A 134 10.30 0.82 0.77
N THR A 135 8.98 0.90 0.55
CA THR A 135 8.39 1.68 -0.55
C THR A 135 8.80 3.16 -0.45
N THR A 136 8.67 3.74 0.75
CA THR A 136 9.08 5.14 0.98
C THR A 136 10.56 5.32 0.66
N ARG A 137 11.45 4.47 1.20
CA ARG A 137 12.90 4.56 0.91
C ARG A 137 13.21 4.47 -0.58
N ALA A 138 12.57 3.55 -1.30
CA ALA A 138 12.78 3.40 -2.74
C ALA A 138 12.30 4.64 -3.51
N LEU A 139 11.12 5.18 -3.17
CA LEU A 139 10.57 6.34 -3.86
C LEU A 139 11.34 7.62 -3.54
N VAL A 140 11.72 7.87 -2.28
CA VAL A 140 12.51 9.07 -1.94
C VAL A 140 13.91 9.03 -2.57
N ALA A 141 14.54 7.85 -2.65
CA ALA A 141 15.81 7.68 -3.37
C ALA A 141 15.63 7.99 -4.87
N ARG A 142 14.56 7.48 -5.49
CA ARG A 142 14.24 7.73 -6.91
C ARG A 142 13.92 9.21 -7.17
N ALA A 143 13.19 9.86 -6.26
CA ALA A 143 12.82 11.27 -6.34
C ALA A 143 13.90 12.22 -5.82
N LYS A 144 15.00 11.71 -5.24
CA LYS A 144 16.08 12.49 -4.61
C LYS A 144 15.59 13.45 -3.54
N LEU A 145 14.60 13.04 -2.74
CA LEU A 145 14.11 13.82 -1.62
C LEU A 145 15.09 13.77 -0.45
N ALA A 146 15.40 14.92 0.12
CA ALA A 146 16.26 15.02 1.30
C ALA A 146 15.55 14.48 2.56
N PRO A 147 16.26 13.84 3.49
CA PRO A 147 15.64 13.17 4.66
C PRO A 147 14.78 14.11 5.54
N GLU A 148 15.14 15.38 5.63
CA GLU A 148 14.41 16.38 6.40
C GLU A 148 13.16 16.92 5.70
N LYS A 149 12.87 16.48 4.48
CA LYS A 149 11.77 16.96 3.64
C LYS A 149 10.58 15.99 3.60
N TYR A 150 10.64 14.87 4.31
CA TYR A 150 9.53 13.92 4.32
C TYR A 150 9.41 13.16 5.65
N SER A 151 8.23 12.60 5.88
CA SER A 151 8.00 11.60 6.93
C SER A 151 6.96 10.57 6.51
N VAL A 152 6.81 9.54 7.35
CA VAL A 152 5.81 8.48 7.16
C VAL A 152 4.81 8.54 8.32
N SER A 153 3.52 8.42 7.99
CA SER A 153 2.43 8.34 8.95
C SER A 153 1.44 7.24 8.57
N PHE A 154 0.49 6.98 9.48
CA PHE A 154 -0.52 5.94 9.32
C PHE A 154 -1.91 6.53 9.59
N GLN A 155 -2.82 6.35 8.63
CA GLN A 155 -4.20 6.85 8.63
C GLN A 155 -5.23 5.79 9.04
N SER A 156 -6.48 6.17 9.14
CA SER A 156 -7.65 5.26 9.25
C SER A 156 -7.64 4.38 10.50
N ARG A 157 -7.09 4.88 11.62
CA ARG A 157 -7.10 4.11 12.87
C ARG A 157 -8.51 4.03 13.49
N LEU A 158 -8.80 2.90 14.10
CA LEU A 158 -10.00 2.74 14.92
C LEU A 158 -9.65 2.82 16.41
N ALA A 159 -10.63 3.24 17.23
CA ALA A 159 -10.48 3.27 18.68
C ALA A 159 -10.42 1.85 19.28
N GLY A 160 -9.86 1.74 20.49
CA GLY A 160 -9.97 0.53 21.31
C GLY A 160 -8.71 -0.33 21.39
N GLU A 161 -7.73 -0.15 20.52
CA GLU A 161 -6.45 -0.88 20.58
C GLU A 161 -5.31 -0.06 19.98
N PRO A 162 -4.03 -0.39 20.27
CA PRO A 162 -2.88 0.28 19.65
C PRO A 162 -2.78 0.01 18.15
N TRP A 163 -2.66 1.07 17.36
CA TRP A 163 -2.42 1.06 15.92
C TRP A 163 -1.01 1.57 15.59
N LEU A 164 -0.58 1.32 14.36
CA LEU A 164 0.68 1.88 13.85
C LEU A 164 0.67 3.41 13.94
N SER A 165 1.80 3.95 14.37
CA SER A 165 2.05 5.39 14.50
C SER A 165 3.39 5.76 13.85
N PRO A 166 3.65 7.08 13.58
CA PRO A 166 2.82 8.23 13.92
C PRO A 166 1.50 8.27 13.16
N PHE A 167 0.46 8.89 13.75
CA PHE A 167 -0.86 8.99 13.15
C PHE A 167 -0.94 10.18 12.18
N THR A 168 -1.60 9.98 11.04
CA THR A 168 -1.66 11.01 9.99
C THR A 168 -2.36 12.29 10.47
N ASP A 169 -3.48 12.17 11.17
CA ASP A 169 -4.20 13.31 11.75
C ASP A 169 -3.31 14.16 12.70
N HIS A 170 -2.54 13.51 13.57
CA HIS A 170 -1.59 14.23 14.44
C HIS A 170 -0.46 14.91 13.65
N GLU A 171 0.04 14.30 12.59
CA GLU A 171 1.04 14.90 11.72
C GLU A 171 0.48 16.12 10.96
N LEU A 172 -0.76 16.06 10.50
CA LEU A 172 -1.44 17.17 9.83
C LEU A 172 -1.62 18.39 10.73
N GLU A 173 -1.86 18.18 12.03
CA GLU A 173 -1.90 19.27 13.01
C GLU A 173 -0.51 19.78 13.41
N ARG A 174 0.51 18.92 13.41
CA ARG A 174 1.87 19.24 13.89
C ARG A 174 2.67 19.99 12.84
N LEU A 175 2.66 19.53 11.59
CA LEU A 175 3.53 20.04 10.52
C LEU A 175 3.39 21.55 10.28
N PRO A 176 2.18 22.14 10.20
CA PRO A 176 2.03 23.60 10.03
C PRO A 176 2.65 24.41 11.19
N LYS A 177 2.53 23.90 12.43
CA LYS A 177 3.09 24.53 13.65
C LYS A 177 4.62 24.54 13.65
N GLU A 178 5.24 23.60 12.91
CA GLU A 178 6.69 23.54 12.69
C GLU A 178 7.16 24.29 11.44
N GLY A 179 6.28 25.07 10.82
CA GLY A 179 6.61 25.87 9.62
C GLY A 179 6.53 25.11 8.30
N ARG A 180 6.01 23.85 8.30
CA ARG A 180 5.77 23.07 7.08
C ARG A 180 4.38 23.38 6.53
N LYS A 181 4.24 24.53 5.88
CA LYS A 181 2.93 25.09 5.52
C LYS A 181 2.40 24.67 4.15
N ARG A 182 3.28 24.19 3.26
CA ARG A 182 2.90 23.70 1.93
C ARG A 182 3.17 22.21 1.86
N LEU A 183 2.10 21.40 2.01
CA LEU A 183 2.18 19.95 2.13
C LEU A 183 1.79 19.25 0.83
N LEU A 184 2.63 18.31 0.41
CA LEU A 184 2.25 17.23 -0.50
C LEU A 184 2.00 15.97 0.32
N ILE A 185 0.91 15.26 0.06
CA ILE A 185 0.63 13.97 0.69
C ILE A 185 0.45 12.87 -0.37
N LEU A 186 1.03 11.72 -0.10
CA LEU A 186 1.02 10.55 -0.97
C LEU A 186 0.56 9.33 -0.18
N CYS A 187 -0.33 8.52 -0.76
CA CYS A 187 -0.89 7.31 -0.14
C CYS A 187 -0.47 6.01 -0.86
N PRO A 188 0.80 5.55 -0.75
CA PRO A 188 1.32 4.47 -1.61
C PRO A 188 0.73 3.08 -1.32
N ALA A 189 0.00 2.88 -0.23
CA ALA A 189 -0.70 1.62 0.01
C ALA A 189 -1.94 1.44 -0.88
N PHE A 190 -2.43 2.53 -1.45
CA PHE A 190 -3.61 2.55 -2.30
C PHE A 190 -3.20 2.69 -3.77
N VAL A 191 -3.52 1.69 -4.58
CA VAL A 191 -3.23 1.73 -6.02
C VAL A 191 -4.29 2.51 -6.81
N ALA A 192 -5.47 2.69 -6.23
CA ALA A 192 -6.55 3.51 -6.78
C ALA A 192 -7.16 4.37 -5.68
N ASP A 193 -7.62 5.57 -6.05
CA ASP A 193 -8.32 6.45 -5.13
C ASP A 193 -9.61 5.80 -4.63
N CYS A 194 -9.87 5.98 -3.35
CA CYS A 194 -10.97 5.37 -2.61
C CYS A 194 -11.44 6.32 -1.50
N LEU A 195 -12.37 5.87 -0.67
CA LEU A 195 -12.92 6.68 0.41
C LEU A 195 -11.81 7.22 1.33
N GLU A 196 -10.84 6.39 1.68
CA GLU A 196 -9.74 6.73 2.57
C GLU A 196 -8.77 7.76 1.95
N THR A 197 -8.69 7.88 0.63
CA THR A 197 -7.85 8.90 -0.01
C THR A 197 -8.64 10.17 -0.34
N ILE A 198 -9.89 10.04 -0.74
CA ILE A 198 -10.71 11.17 -1.17
C ILE A 198 -11.34 11.90 0.02
N GLU A 199 -12.06 11.18 0.89
CA GLU A 199 -12.75 11.80 2.03
C GLU A 199 -11.80 12.03 3.21
N GLU A 200 -11.13 10.98 3.70
CA GLU A 200 -10.29 11.09 4.89
C GLU A 200 -9.06 11.99 4.66
N ILE A 201 -8.37 11.88 3.49
CA ILE A 201 -7.15 12.66 3.24
C ILE A 201 -7.44 13.96 2.49
N SER A 202 -8.10 13.92 1.31
CA SER A 202 -8.32 15.14 0.49
C SER A 202 -9.42 16.04 1.04
N GLY A 203 -10.39 15.48 1.77
CA GLY A 203 -11.43 16.23 2.48
C GLY A 203 -10.97 16.62 3.88
N GLU A 204 -11.23 15.76 4.86
CA GLU A 204 -11.02 16.01 6.29
C GLU A 204 -9.56 16.34 6.62
N GLY A 205 -8.60 15.62 6.06
CA GLY A 205 -7.18 15.86 6.30
C GLY A 205 -6.70 17.22 5.81
N LYS A 206 -7.22 17.65 4.65
CA LYS A 206 -6.94 19.00 4.13
C LYS A 206 -7.50 20.09 5.03
N GLU A 207 -8.76 19.95 5.48
CA GLU A 207 -9.38 20.90 6.40
C GLU A 207 -8.57 21.04 7.68
N MET A 208 -8.25 19.91 8.32
CA MET A 208 -7.44 19.82 9.53
C MET A 208 -6.07 20.51 9.37
N PHE A 209 -5.38 20.27 8.25
CA PHE A 209 -4.08 20.87 7.97
C PHE A 209 -4.16 22.39 7.81
N LEU A 210 -5.17 22.88 7.08
CA LEU A 210 -5.36 24.33 6.88
C LEU A 210 -5.79 25.04 8.17
N GLU A 211 -6.68 24.46 8.97
CA GLU A 211 -7.08 24.97 10.27
C GLU A 211 -5.91 25.03 11.26
N ALA A 212 -4.96 24.11 11.18
CA ALA A 212 -3.74 24.12 11.98
C ALA A 212 -2.71 25.18 11.54
N GLY A 213 -3.01 25.97 10.50
CA GLY A 213 -2.16 27.08 9.99
C GLY A 213 -1.36 26.71 8.74
N GLY A 214 -1.74 25.66 8.04
CA GLY A 214 -1.24 25.32 6.71
C GLY A 214 -1.68 26.35 5.66
N GLU A 215 -0.89 26.50 4.60
CA GLU A 215 -1.15 27.42 3.49
C GLU A 215 -1.65 26.71 2.22
N SER A 216 -1.09 25.53 1.96
CA SER A 216 -1.55 24.71 0.84
C SER A 216 -1.39 23.23 1.14
N PHE A 217 -2.36 22.46 0.70
CA PHE A 217 -2.41 21.01 0.83
C PHE A 217 -2.73 20.39 -0.53
N THR A 218 -1.89 19.49 -1.00
CA THR A 218 -2.10 18.77 -2.25
C THR A 218 -1.94 17.29 -2.03
N GLN A 219 -3.01 16.53 -2.20
CA GLN A 219 -2.91 15.09 -2.33
C GLN A 219 -2.45 14.75 -3.74
N ILE A 220 -1.39 13.97 -3.84
CA ILE A 220 -0.95 13.36 -5.08
C ILE A 220 -1.89 12.19 -5.35
N PRO A 221 -2.56 12.13 -6.54
CA PRO A 221 -3.47 11.04 -6.86
C PRO A 221 -2.83 9.68 -6.74
N CYS A 222 -3.61 8.66 -6.43
CA CYS A 222 -3.18 7.27 -6.55
C CYS A 222 -2.88 6.92 -8.01
N LEU A 223 -2.34 5.73 -8.24
CA LEU A 223 -1.93 5.31 -9.59
C LEU A 223 -3.11 5.18 -10.57
N ASN A 224 -4.28 4.78 -10.06
CA ASN A 224 -5.53 4.61 -10.83
C ASN A 224 -5.27 3.84 -12.16
N ASP A 225 -5.67 4.42 -13.27
CA ASP A 225 -5.44 3.91 -14.63
C ASP A 225 -4.26 4.59 -15.35
N HIS A 226 -3.36 5.24 -14.60
CA HIS A 226 -2.22 5.94 -15.17
C HIS A 226 -1.39 4.99 -16.05
N PRO A 227 -0.97 5.41 -17.27
CA PRO A 227 -0.28 4.55 -18.23
C PRO A 227 0.96 3.83 -17.67
N SER A 228 1.71 4.46 -16.76
CA SER A 228 2.87 3.83 -16.11
C SER A 228 2.47 2.64 -15.23
N TYR A 229 1.33 2.74 -14.52
CA TYR A 229 0.83 1.64 -13.71
C TYR A 229 0.26 0.51 -14.56
N ILE A 230 -0.50 0.85 -15.60
CA ILE A 230 -0.99 -0.14 -16.58
C ILE A 230 0.19 -0.89 -17.24
N LYS A 231 1.28 -0.18 -17.57
CA LYS A 231 2.52 -0.79 -18.09
C LYS A 231 3.12 -1.79 -17.10
N PHE A 232 3.19 -1.45 -15.80
CA PHE A 232 3.64 -2.36 -14.75
C PHE A 232 2.77 -3.62 -14.68
N LEU A 233 1.43 -3.45 -14.60
CA LEU A 233 0.49 -4.58 -14.56
C LEU A 233 0.63 -5.50 -15.78
N ALA A 234 0.65 -4.90 -16.98
CA ALA A 234 0.82 -5.64 -18.23
C ALA A 234 2.17 -6.37 -18.30
N GLY A 235 3.24 -5.77 -17.77
CA GLY A 235 4.57 -6.39 -17.68
C GLY A 235 4.55 -7.66 -16.82
N ARG A 236 3.84 -7.62 -15.67
CA ARG A 236 3.69 -8.80 -14.80
C ARG A 236 2.88 -9.90 -15.47
N VAL A 237 1.77 -9.55 -16.14
CA VAL A 237 0.95 -10.52 -16.89
C VAL A 237 1.76 -11.18 -18.01
N ARG A 238 2.50 -10.40 -18.82
CA ARG A 238 3.34 -10.95 -19.91
C ARG A 238 4.41 -11.90 -19.37
N ARG A 239 5.10 -11.54 -18.29
CA ARG A 239 6.11 -12.40 -17.67
C ARG A 239 5.53 -13.75 -17.25
N TRP A 240 4.34 -13.74 -16.68
CA TRP A 240 3.65 -14.97 -16.34
C TRP A 240 3.27 -15.80 -17.57
N LEU A 241 2.74 -15.18 -18.61
CA LEU A 241 2.37 -15.86 -19.86
C LEU A 241 3.57 -16.47 -20.59
N GLU A 242 4.72 -15.81 -20.57
CA GLU A 242 5.94 -16.22 -21.26
C GLU A 242 6.76 -17.26 -20.48
N HIS A 243 6.78 -17.14 -19.16
CA HIS A 243 7.72 -17.90 -18.31
C HIS A 243 7.04 -18.70 -17.20
N GLY A 244 5.74 -18.56 -16.99
CA GLY A 244 5.00 -19.21 -15.89
C GLY A 244 5.40 -18.68 -14.49
N THR A 245 6.19 -17.59 -14.42
CA THR A 245 6.68 -16.98 -13.17
C THR A 245 6.01 -15.64 -12.89
N VAL A 246 5.85 -15.29 -11.62
CA VAL A 246 5.19 -14.07 -11.13
C VAL A 246 6.12 -13.22 -10.27
#